data_8b9463a81704ba882423d2b175dc796a
#
_entry.id   8b9463a81704ba882423d2b175dc796a
#
_cell.length_a   1.000
_cell.length_b   1.000
_cell.length_c   1.000
_cell.angle_alpha   90.00
_cell.angle_beta   90.00
_cell.angle_gamma   90.00
#
_symmetry.space_group_name_H-M   'P 1'
#
loop_
_entity.id
_entity.type
_entity.pdbx_description
1 polymer ?
#
loop_
_entity_poly.entity_id
_entity_poly.type
_entity_poly.pdbx_seq_one_letter_code
_entity_poly.pdbx_strand_id
1 'polypeptide(L)'
;MKVLLVSMPDVVPVLVHEAAVHIPNLGIASIGGNIDPEHDVFLVDLIRKRRSVKKYLSKVVGRIKPDLVGLSAMAWQYDTCIRVAHLIKELHPEVKIVIGGYHATLMAEEIAQSPDSKWIDFIVRGEGEEVCRRLVNALDGRDTFADILSLSYRQDIDGQFMHNPRSGNLDLSTLKLPIRDKRRLTWGYHLMSSSMETLETSRGCTRSCNFCSMKNMYGRTFRMYPISRVLDDIDDIYYNRKVKSIFISDDNMVLNPSRVIELCDAIIAKGYKKLKLFVQADCITMSIREDMVAKMAEAGFCSVFLGIENGSKKNLSAAGKGDIVKASKKAIENCHKYGMMVIGGLIFGFPEDDVQSIQENYEFFKEIGADAAYCQIITPYPKTGMRDYLLTENLITNKTDLKKYNGLWANVRTKFLDTDELQYHFWYQRQVVLGWWNPPDSIRRQGRLWTWIWRFAFKPFLKLHYRRVMKKHGWKGRYRREIERLERMNTFDDLKEY
;
A
#
# COMPACT_ATOMS: atom_id res chain seq x y z
N MET A 1 -9.21 -9.22 28.24
CA MET A 1 -8.25 -9.97 27.41
C MET A 1 -7.09 -9.08 26.95
N LYS A 2 -5.94 -9.68 26.64
CA LYS A 2 -4.79 -9.00 26.02
C LYS A 2 -4.75 -9.31 24.53
N VAL A 3 -4.89 -8.28 23.70
CA VAL A 3 -4.92 -8.37 22.24
C VAL A 3 -3.67 -7.75 21.66
N LEU A 4 -2.91 -8.49 20.86
CA LEU A 4 -1.73 -8.01 20.16
C LEU A 4 -2.01 -7.96 18.64
N LEU A 5 -2.04 -6.76 18.06
CA LEU A 5 -2.22 -6.58 16.62
C LEU A 5 -0.86 -6.31 15.94
N VAL A 6 -0.58 -7.05 14.88
CA VAL A 6 0.73 -7.06 14.23
C VAL A 6 0.59 -6.83 12.73
N SER A 7 1.34 -5.89 12.19
CA SER A 7 1.52 -5.73 10.73
C SER A 7 2.85 -6.31 10.27
N MET A 8 2.89 -6.76 9.01
CA MET A 8 4.05 -7.47 8.46
C MET A 8 5.24 -6.54 8.16
N PRO A 9 6.46 -7.09 8.19
CA PRO A 9 7.69 -6.31 7.97
C PRO A 9 8.00 -6.05 6.50
N ASP A 10 7.30 -6.72 5.59
CA ASP A 10 7.54 -6.63 4.15
C ASP A 10 7.24 -5.23 3.61
N VAL A 11 8.02 -4.78 2.64
CA VAL A 11 7.88 -3.48 2.01
C VAL A 11 7.89 -3.58 0.49
N VAL A 12 7.25 -2.63 -0.15
CA VAL A 12 7.38 -2.35 -1.58
C VAL A 12 7.96 -0.94 -1.72
N PRO A 13 9.15 -0.77 -2.29
CA PRO A 13 9.75 0.56 -2.47
C PRO A 13 8.98 1.34 -3.55
N VAL A 14 8.31 2.41 -3.15
CA VAL A 14 7.48 3.24 -4.03
C VAL A 14 8.34 4.14 -4.92
N LEU A 15 9.37 4.79 -4.38
CA LEU A 15 10.09 5.83 -5.10
C LEU A 15 11.59 5.57 -5.24
N VAL A 16 12.26 5.04 -4.21
CA VAL A 16 13.72 4.96 -4.16
C VAL A 16 14.17 3.66 -3.51
N HIS A 17 14.82 3.74 -2.39
CA HIS A 17 15.30 2.61 -1.62
C HIS A 17 14.28 2.28 -0.53
N GLU A 18 14.15 1.00 -0.21
CA GLU A 18 13.25 0.49 0.83
C GLU A 18 13.41 1.15 2.20
N ALA A 19 14.62 1.67 2.50
CA ALA A 19 14.89 2.39 3.73
C ALA A 19 14.39 3.84 3.75
N ALA A 20 13.94 4.39 2.60
CA ALA A 20 13.53 5.78 2.50
C ALA A 20 12.06 6.01 2.88
N VAL A 21 11.27 4.95 2.97
CA VAL A 21 9.82 5.04 3.22
C VAL A 21 9.39 3.98 4.24
N HIS A 22 9.01 4.42 5.41
CA HIS A 22 8.40 3.60 6.44
C HIS A 22 7.09 4.25 6.89
N ILE A 23 5.99 3.86 6.27
CA ILE A 23 4.66 4.37 6.58
C ILE A 23 4.02 3.48 7.64
N PRO A 24 3.46 4.03 8.73
CA PRO A 24 2.82 3.23 9.76
C PRO A 24 1.54 2.58 9.25
N ASN A 25 1.28 1.35 9.68
CA ASN A 25 0.05 0.64 9.33
C ASN A 25 -1.15 1.24 10.07
N LEU A 26 -2.09 1.83 9.32
CA LEU A 26 -3.32 2.41 9.86
C LEU A 26 -4.33 1.33 10.25
N GLY A 27 -4.43 0.24 9.48
CA GLY A 27 -5.44 -0.79 9.68
C GLY A 27 -5.42 -1.42 11.07
N ILE A 28 -4.22 -1.80 11.58
CA ILE A 28 -4.12 -2.35 12.94
C ILE A 28 -4.42 -1.30 14.01
N ALA A 29 -4.15 -0.01 13.75
CA ALA A 29 -4.48 1.06 14.68
C ALA A 29 -5.99 1.37 14.70
N SER A 30 -6.65 1.30 13.55
CA SER A 30 -8.10 1.44 13.41
C SER A 30 -8.83 0.29 14.10
N ILE A 31 -8.45 -0.95 13.84
CA ILE A 31 -9.01 -2.13 14.53
C ILE A 31 -8.84 -1.99 16.04
N GLY A 32 -7.63 -1.65 16.49
CA GLY A 32 -7.34 -1.50 17.92
C GLY A 32 -8.18 -0.42 18.59
N GLY A 33 -8.44 0.69 17.88
CA GLY A 33 -9.28 1.79 18.39
C GLY A 33 -10.75 1.43 18.56
N ASN A 34 -11.20 0.38 17.87
CA ASN A 34 -12.59 -0.09 17.92
C ASN A 34 -12.80 -1.31 18.84
N ILE A 35 -11.75 -1.92 19.38
CA ILE A 35 -11.86 -2.91 20.46
C ILE A 35 -12.37 -2.22 21.74
N ASP A 36 -13.20 -2.91 22.50
CA ASP A 36 -13.80 -2.36 23.71
C ASP A 36 -12.74 -2.06 24.78
N PRO A 37 -12.89 -0.97 25.57
CA PRO A 37 -11.84 -0.40 26.42
C PRO A 37 -11.43 -1.27 27.60
N GLU A 38 -12.23 -2.27 27.98
CA GLU A 38 -11.91 -3.23 29.02
C GLU A 38 -10.82 -4.26 28.60
N HIS A 39 -10.43 -4.28 27.33
CA HIS A 39 -9.37 -5.13 26.83
C HIS A 39 -8.06 -4.37 26.65
N ASP A 40 -6.95 -5.01 27.00
CA ASP A 40 -5.62 -4.45 26.81
C ASP A 40 -5.16 -4.65 25.35
N VAL A 41 -5.09 -3.59 24.56
CA VAL A 41 -4.66 -3.64 23.17
C VAL A 41 -3.22 -3.17 23.03
N PHE A 42 -2.42 -3.93 22.27
CA PHE A 42 -1.03 -3.63 21.92
C PHE A 42 -0.85 -3.68 20.43
N LEU A 43 -0.08 -2.72 19.86
CA LEU A 43 0.21 -2.67 18.43
C LEU A 43 1.69 -2.87 18.17
N VAL A 44 2.01 -3.73 17.20
CA VAL A 44 3.37 -3.96 16.68
C VAL A 44 3.39 -3.79 15.18
N ASP A 45 4.10 -2.78 14.72
CA ASP A 45 4.39 -2.62 13.30
C ASP A 45 5.82 -3.13 13.01
N LEU A 46 5.91 -4.31 12.39
CA LEU A 46 7.18 -5.00 12.15
C LEU A 46 8.05 -4.32 11.10
N ILE A 47 7.53 -3.38 10.31
CA ILE A 47 8.32 -2.60 9.34
C ILE A 47 9.55 -1.96 10.01
N ARG A 48 9.44 -1.65 11.30
CA ARG A 48 10.54 -1.08 12.11
C ARG A 48 11.53 -2.12 12.63
N LYS A 49 11.27 -3.42 12.47
CA LYS A 49 12.07 -4.53 13.01
C LYS A 49 12.45 -5.58 11.96
N ARG A 50 12.43 -5.22 10.67
CA ARG A 50 12.71 -6.10 9.53
C ARG A 50 13.97 -6.98 9.66
N ARG A 51 15.00 -6.49 10.35
CA ARG A 51 16.28 -7.23 10.53
C ARG A 51 16.32 -8.13 11.77
N SER A 52 15.25 -8.19 12.57
CA SER A 52 15.23 -8.91 13.85
C SER A 52 13.80 -9.28 14.26
N VAL A 53 13.03 -9.82 13.31
CA VAL A 53 11.60 -10.10 13.50
C VAL A 53 11.40 -11.13 14.59
N LYS A 54 12.04 -12.31 14.50
CA LYS A 54 11.96 -13.38 15.50
C LYS A 54 12.34 -12.88 16.89
N LYS A 55 13.55 -12.32 17.01
CA LYS A 55 14.06 -11.81 18.31
C LYS A 55 13.12 -10.80 18.94
N TYR A 56 12.57 -9.88 18.12
CA TYR A 56 11.69 -8.83 18.62
C TYR A 56 10.32 -9.40 19.04
N LEU A 57 9.70 -10.24 18.20
CA LEU A 57 8.42 -10.87 18.51
C LEU A 57 8.49 -11.78 19.73
N SER A 58 9.52 -12.64 19.82
CA SER A 58 9.71 -13.50 21.02
C SER A 58 9.75 -12.69 22.31
N LYS A 59 10.46 -11.56 22.30
CA LYS A 59 10.51 -10.66 23.45
C LYS A 59 9.14 -10.01 23.75
N VAL A 60 8.42 -9.57 22.73
CA VAL A 60 7.14 -8.88 22.88
C VAL A 60 6.07 -9.85 23.34
N VAL A 61 5.93 -11.00 22.67
CA VAL A 61 4.93 -12.02 22.99
C VAL A 61 5.19 -12.62 24.37
N GLY A 62 6.44 -12.95 24.72
CA GLY A 62 6.81 -13.46 26.03
C GLY A 62 6.54 -12.48 27.17
N ARG A 63 6.63 -11.15 26.91
CA ARG A 63 6.34 -10.11 27.91
C ARG A 63 4.84 -9.82 28.06
N ILE A 64 4.12 -9.73 26.94
CA ILE A 64 2.67 -9.39 26.94
C ILE A 64 1.85 -10.61 27.34
N LYS A 65 2.24 -11.81 26.85
CA LYS A 65 1.45 -13.03 26.94
C LYS A 65 0.02 -12.78 26.44
N PRO A 66 -0.15 -12.49 25.14
CA PRO A 66 -1.46 -12.16 24.58
C PRO A 66 -2.38 -13.37 24.57
N ASP A 67 -3.68 -13.15 24.74
CA ASP A 67 -4.72 -14.15 24.56
C ASP A 67 -5.07 -14.31 23.06
N LEU A 68 -5.03 -13.19 22.32
CA LEU A 68 -5.29 -13.13 20.89
C LEU A 68 -4.19 -12.34 20.16
N VAL A 69 -3.71 -12.89 19.05
CA VAL A 69 -2.83 -12.16 18.12
C VAL A 69 -3.53 -11.99 16.77
N GLY A 70 -3.70 -10.73 16.35
CA GLY A 70 -4.23 -10.37 15.05
C GLY A 70 -3.11 -10.03 14.06
N LEU A 71 -3.08 -10.69 12.92
CA LEU A 71 -2.09 -10.51 11.85
C LEU A 71 -2.76 -9.90 10.62
N SER A 72 -2.22 -8.81 10.10
CA SER A 72 -2.74 -8.16 8.89
C SER A 72 -1.76 -8.32 7.73
N ALA A 73 -2.25 -8.86 6.59
CA ALA A 73 -1.41 -9.13 5.42
C ALA A 73 -2.07 -8.80 4.09
N MET A 74 -1.27 -8.22 3.19
CA MET A 74 -1.51 -8.17 1.75
C MET A 74 -1.08 -9.50 1.11
N ALA A 75 -1.42 -9.74 -0.17
CA ALA A 75 -1.07 -10.98 -0.85
C ALA A 75 0.44 -11.31 -0.77
N TRP A 76 1.29 -10.34 -1.07
CA TRP A 76 2.75 -10.50 -1.04
C TRP A 76 3.37 -10.57 0.37
N GLN A 77 2.58 -10.36 1.41
CA GLN A 77 2.96 -10.48 2.82
C GLN A 77 2.50 -11.80 3.45
N TYR A 78 1.69 -12.58 2.73
CA TYR A 78 1.01 -13.74 3.30
C TYR A 78 1.99 -14.82 3.81
N ASP A 79 3.02 -15.15 3.04
CA ASP A 79 4.03 -16.14 3.47
C ASP A 79 4.73 -15.70 4.78
N THR A 80 5.11 -14.43 4.89
CA THR A 80 5.68 -13.88 6.12
C THR A 80 4.68 -13.92 7.27
N CYS A 81 3.40 -13.66 6.98
CA CYS A 81 2.33 -13.74 7.96
C CYS A 81 2.19 -15.14 8.56
N ILE A 82 2.24 -16.16 7.73
CA ILE A 82 2.19 -17.57 8.18
C ILE A 82 3.41 -17.97 9.01
N ARG A 83 4.61 -17.55 8.60
CA ARG A 83 5.83 -17.76 9.40
C ARG A 83 5.76 -17.08 10.77
N VAL A 84 5.19 -15.88 10.82
CA VAL A 84 4.96 -15.18 12.09
C VAL A 84 3.93 -15.91 12.93
N ALA A 85 2.85 -16.42 12.34
CA ALA A 85 1.84 -17.22 13.04
C ALA A 85 2.46 -18.50 13.63
N HIS A 86 3.26 -19.22 12.84
CA HIS A 86 3.99 -20.42 13.27
C HIS A 86 4.92 -20.09 14.45
N LEU A 87 5.80 -19.10 14.34
CA LEU A 87 6.66 -18.64 15.42
C LEU A 87 5.88 -18.35 16.70
N ILE A 88 4.75 -17.65 16.61
CA ILE A 88 3.95 -17.31 17.79
C ILE A 88 3.32 -18.53 18.44
N LYS A 89 2.82 -19.49 17.63
CA LYS A 89 2.29 -20.76 18.11
C LYS A 89 3.35 -21.62 18.80
N GLU A 90 4.59 -21.63 18.31
CA GLU A 90 5.70 -22.32 19.00
C GLU A 90 6.04 -21.69 20.34
N LEU A 91 6.03 -20.35 20.41
CA LEU A 91 6.33 -19.63 21.66
C LEU A 91 5.21 -19.76 22.70
N HIS A 92 3.97 -19.79 22.25
CA HIS A 92 2.75 -19.81 23.07
C HIS A 92 1.66 -20.61 22.34
N PRO A 93 1.61 -21.96 22.52
CA PRO A 93 0.65 -22.82 21.80
C PRO A 93 -0.82 -22.46 22.03
N GLU A 94 -1.15 -21.98 23.23
CA GLU A 94 -2.52 -21.64 23.63
C GLU A 94 -3.05 -20.34 23.01
N VAL A 95 -2.15 -19.46 22.49
CA VAL A 95 -2.57 -18.17 21.95
C VAL A 95 -3.47 -18.37 20.71
N LYS A 96 -4.55 -17.63 20.64
CA LYS A 96 -5.41 -17.61 19.46
C LYS A 96 -4.84 -16.67 18.39
N ILE A 97 -4.89 -17.09 17.12
CA ILE A 97 -4.40 -16.31 15.98
C ILE A 97 -5.54 -16.02 15.02
N VAL A 98 -5.75 -14.74 14.75
CA VAL A 98 -6.65 -14.25 13.71
C VAL A 98 -5.87 -13.57 12.60
N ILE A 99 -6.17 -13.91 11.34
CA ILE A 99 -5.63 -13.20 10.18
C ILE A 99 -6.70 -12.35 9.51
N GLY A 100 -6.28 -11.19 8.99
CA GLY A 100 -7.14 -10.25 8.26
C GLY A 100 -6.39 -9.51 7.16
N GLY A 101 -7.06 -8.52 6.57
CA GLY A 101 -6.57 -7.72 5.47
C GLY A 101 -7.00 -8.25 4.10
N TYR A 102 -6.44 -7.67 3.04
CA TYR A 102 -6.87 -7.98 1.67
C TYR A 102 -6.74 -9.45 1.30
N HIS A 103 -5.60 -10.08 1.61
CA HIS A 103 -5.38 -11.48 1.24
C HIS A 103 -6.35 -12.40 1.94
N ALA A 104 -6.50 -12.27 3.25
CA ALA A 104 -7.45 -13.05 4.04
C ALA A 104 -8.89 -12.88 3.59
N THR A 105 -9.25 -11.66 3.15
CA THR A 105 -10.60 -11.37 2.63
C THR A 105 -10.87 -12.05 1.30
N LEU A 106 -9.90 -12.04 0.39
CA LEU A 106 -10.09 -12.55 -0.98
C LEU A 106 -9.90 -14.06 -1.09
N MET A 107 -9.09 -14.64 -0.20
CA MET A 107 -8.63 -16.04 -0.27
C MET A 107 -9.01 -16.86 0.97
N ALA A 108 -10.07 -16.45 1.68
CA ALA A 108 -10.45 -17.09 2.95
C ALA A 108 -10.68 -18.60 2.85
N GLU A 109 -11.36 -19.03 1.78
CA GLU A 109 -11.67 -20.45 1.54
C GLU A 109 -10.40 -21.24 1.20
N GLU A 110 -9.55 -20.66 0.32
CA GLU A 110 -8.28 -21.27 -0.07
C GLU A 110 -7.31 -21.37 1.12
N ILE A 111 -7.26 -20.34 1.97
CA ILE A 111 -6.48 -20.35 3.21
C ILE A 111 -7.00 -21.42 4.17
N ALA A 112 -8.31 -21.50 4.36
CA ALA A 112 -8.94 -22.46 5.25
C ALA A 112 -8.66 -23.92 4.86
N GLN A 113 -8.50 -24.18 3.56
CA GLN A 113 -8.20 -25.51 2.99
C GLN A 113 -6.69 -25.79 2.86
N SER A 114 -5.84 -24.78 3.05
CA SER A 114 -4.39 -24.93 2.90
C SER A 114 -3.74 -25.58 4.13
N PRO A 115 -2.53 -26.16 3.98
CA PRO A 115 -1.72 -26.64 5.11
C PRO A 115 -1.41 -25.54 6.15
N ASP A 116 -1.41 -24.28 5.73
CA ASP A 116 -1.12 -23.13 6.59
C ASP A 116 -2.20 -22.89 7.63
N SER A 117 -3.42 -23.38 7.35
CA SER A 117 -4.58 -23.22 8.22
C SER A 117 -4.38 -23.75 9.64
N LYS A 118 -3.45 -24.70 9.85
CA LYS A 118 -3.10 -25.23 11.18
C LYS A 118 -2.54 -24.19 12.16
N TRP A 119 -2.00 -23.07 11.62
CA TRP A 119 -1.46 -21.98 12.44
C TRP A 119 -2.46 -20.87 12.72
N ILE A 120 -3.70 -21.00 12.22
CA ILE A 120 -4.72 -19.95 12.22
C ILE A 120 -5.98 -20.47 12.91
N ASP A 121 -6.50 -19.73 13.87
CA ASP A 121 -7.76 -20.07 14.56
C ASP A 121 -8.95 -19.32 13.90
N PHE A 122 -8.73 -18.09 13.38
CA PHE A 122 -9.79 -17.23 12.83
C PHE A 122 -9.33 -16.51 11.56
N ILE A 123 -10.27 -16.26 10.64
CA ILE A 123 -10.06 -15.42 9.45
C ILE A 123 -11.14 -14.33 9.44
N VAL A 124 -10.71 -13.07 9.39
CA VAL A 124 -11.60 -11.91 9.26
C VAL A 124 -11.64 -11.44 7.81
N ARG A 125 -12.84 -11.34 7.24
CA ARG A 125 -13.09 -10.97 5.84
C ARG A 125 -13.75 -9.59 5.77
N GLY A 126 -13.21 -8.69 4.95
CA GLY A 126 -13.70 -7.32 4.81
C GLY A 126 -13.11 -6.37 5.85
N GLU A 127 -13.92 -5.44 6.32
CA GLU A 127 -13.54 -4.44 7.30
C GLU A 127 -13.48 -5.07 8.71
N GLY A 128 -12.34 -4.93 9.37
CA GLY A 128 -12.04 -5.72 10.55
C GLY A 128 -12.49 -5.11 11.88
N GLU A 129 -12.88 -3.85 11.92
CA GLU A 129 -13.09 -3.13 13.17
C GLU A 129 -14.19 -3.76 14.05
N GLU A 130 -15.37 -3.97 13.47
CA GLU A 130 -16.49 -4.58 14.16
C GLU A 130 -16.29 -6.08 14.39
N VAL A 131 -15.78 -6.78 13.38
CA VAL A 131 -15.56 -8.24 13.44
C VAL A 131 -14.54 -8.57 14.52
N CYS A 132 -13.42 -7.83 14.61
CA CYS A 132 -12.40 -8.06 15.64
C CYS A 132 -12.92 -7.69 17.03
N ARG A 133 -13.69 -6.60 17.18
CA ARG A 133 -14.34 -6.24 18.46
C ARG A 133 -15.22 -7.38 18.96
N ARG A 134 -16.12 -7.89 18.10
CA ARG A 134 -17.01 -8.99 18.45
C ARG A 134 -16.26 -10.30 18.69
N LEU A 135 -15.19 -10.59 17.93
CA LEU A 135 -14.36 -11.77 18.14
C LEU A 135 -13.70 -11.75 19.52
N VAL A 136 -13.15 -10.59 19.96
CA VAL A 136 -12.56 -10.44 21.30
C VAL A 136 -13.62 -10.65 22.37
N ASN A 137 -14.83 -10.11 22.18
CA ASN A 137 -15.95 -10.32 23.11
C ASN A 137 -16.41 -11.79 23.15
N ALA A 138 -16.44 -12.49 22.02
CA ALA A 138 -16.77 -13.92 21.98
C ALA A 138 -15.74 -14.80 22.69
N LEU A 139 -14.46 -14.49 22.54
CA LEU A 139 -13.38 -15.14 23.27
C LEU A 139 -13.44 -14.88 24.78
N ASP A 140 -14.02 -13.76 25.19
CA ASP A 140 -14.27 -13.39 26.59
C ASP A 140 -15.65 -13.87 27.12
N GLY A 141 -16.35 -14.69 26.32
CA GLY A 141 -17.67 -15.27 26.68
C GLY A 141 -18.86 -14.32 26.61
N ARG A 142 -18.72 -13.15 25.95
CA ARG A 142 -19.76 -12.11 25.85
C ARG A 142 -20.45 -12.03 24.49
N ASP A 143 -20.03 -12.84 23.51
CA ASP A 143 -20.61 -12.93 22.16
C ASP A 143 -20.47 -14.37 21.64
N THR A 144 -21.06 -14.69 20.49
CA THR A 144 -21.07 -16.04 19.91
C THR A 144 -20.42 -16.00 18.53
N PHE A 145 -19.42 -16.86 18.27
CA PHE A 145 -18.73 -16.91 16.97
C PHE A 145 -19.69 -17.07 15.78
N ALA A 146 -20.74 -17.86 15.95
CA ALA A 146 -21.73 -18.12 14.88
C ALA A 146 -22.47 -16.86 14.42
N ASP A 147 -22.63 -15.86 15.30
CA ASP A 147 -23.37 -14.63 15.02
C ASP A 147 -22.49 -13.51 14.44
N ILE A 148 -21.17 -13.70 14.40
CA ILE A 148 -20.23 -12.69 13.90
C ILE A 148 -20.11 -12.77 12.39
N LEU A 149 -20.84 -11.92 11.67
CA LEU A 149 -20.73 -11.83 10.22
C LEU A 149 -19.29 -11.56 9.78
N SER A 150 -18.90 -12.09 8.62
CA SER A 150 -17.54 -11.98 8.06
C SER A 150 -16.44 -12.69 8.86
N LEU A 151 -16.76 -13.43 9.93
CA LEU A 151 -15.84 -14.29 10.63
C LEU A 151 -15.80 -15.69 9.98
N SER A 152 -14.61 -16.25 9.85
CA SER A 152 -14.40 -17.68 9.62
C SER A 152 -13.66 -18.24 10.82
N TYR A 153 -14.12 -19.37 11.35
CA TYR A 153 -13.58 -19.96 12.59
C TYR A 153 -13.69 -21.47 12.57
N ARG A 154 -12.96 -22.14 13.44
CA ARG A 154 -13.10 -23.58 13.70
C ARG A 154 -13.88 -23.82 14.98
N GLN A 155 -14.76 -24.81 15.00
CA GLN A 155 -15.42 -25.26 16.22
C GLN A 155 -14.46 -26.03 17.11
N ASP A 156 -13.64 -26.89 16.51
CA ASP A 156 -12.64 -27.72 17.18
C ASP A 156 -11.25 -27.49 16.56
N ILE A 157 -10.18 -27.80 17.30
CA ILE A 157 -8.78 -27.60 16.88
C ILE A 157 -8.47 -28.30 15.54
N ASP A 158 -9.01 -29.49 15.33
CA ASP A 158 -8.83 -30.29 14.10
C ASP A 158 -10.01 -30.17 13.12
N GLY A 159 -10.99 -29.30 13.43
CA GLY A 159 -12.20 -29.12 12.64
C GLY A 159 -11.98 -28.30 11.37
N GLN A 160 -12.91 -28.42 10.42
CA GLN A 160 -12.96 -27.56 9.25
C GLN A 160 -13.39 -26.13 9.63
N PHE A 161 -12.92 -25.15 8.86
CA PHE A 161 -13.40 -23.77 9.01
C PHE A 161 -14.87 -23.64 8.63
N MET A 162 -15.63 -23.02 9.49
CA MET A 162 -16.96 -22.51 9.21
C MET A 162 -16.86 -21.07 8.73
N HIS A 163 -17.61 -20.70 7.71
CA HIS A 163 -17.59 -19.38 7.11
C HIS A 163 -18.95 -18.70 7.30
N ASN A 164 -19.07 -17.81 8.27
CA ASN A 164 -20.29 -17.01 8.42
C ASN A 164 -20.55 -16.15 7.17
N PRO A 165 -21.77 -15.74 6.89
CA PRO A 165 -22.06 -14.82 5.79
C PRO A 165 -21.23 -13.54 5.89
N ARG A 166 -20.91 -12.91 4.74
CA ARG A 166 -20.25 -11.60 4.75
C ARG A 166 -21.20 -10.51 5.23
N SER A 167 -20.71 -9.61 6.08
CA SER A 167 -21.39 -8.36 6.40
C SER A 167 -21.35 -7.40 5.20
N GLY A 168 -22.26 -6.43 5.20
CA GLY A 168 -22.11 -5.21 4.40
C GLY A 168 -20.91 -4.36 4.86
N ASN A 169 -20.69 -3.26 4.15
CA ASN A 169 -19.66 -2.29 4.55
C ASN A 169 -20.08 -1.53 5.82
N LEU A 170 -19.11 -1.21 6.67
CA LEU A 170 -19.35 -0.49 7.91
C LEU A 170 -19.82 0.96 7.68
N ASP A 171 -20.64 1.47 8.57
CA ASP A 171 -20.88 2.91 8.67
C ASP A 171 -19.66 3.58 9.30
N LEU A 172 -18.94 4.37 8.50
CA LEU A 172 -17.70 5.02 8.94
C LEU A 172 -17.93 6.07 10.04
N SER A 173 -19.17 6.56 10.20
CA SER A 173 -19.49 7.53 11.25
C SER A 173 -19.46 6.92 12.66
N THR A 174 -19.60 5.60 12.77
CA THR A 174 -19.59 4.87 14.05
C THR A 174 -18.20 4.47 14.52
N LEU A 175 -17.19 4.56 13.64
CA LEU A 175 -15.84 4.11 13.94
C LEU A 175 -15.09 5.11 14.83
N LYS A 176 -14.47 4.60 15.89
CA LYS A 176 -13.60 5.36 16.78
C LYS A 176 -12.29 5.73 16.09
N LEU A 177 -11.55 6.68 16.67
CA LEU A 177 -10.22 7.06 16.17
C LEU A 177 -9.23 5.91 16.28
N PRO A 178 -8.25 5.84 15.35
CA PRO A 178 -7.15 4.88 15.45
C PRO A 178 -6.32 5.12 16.71
N ILE A 179 -6.01 4.05 17.46
CA ILE A 179 -5.13 4.16 18.63
C ILE A 179 -3.66 4.13 18.22
N ARG A 180 -2.96 5.25 18.33
CA ARG A 180 -1.53 5.33 17.99
C ARG A 180 -0.61 5.24 19.22
N ASP A 181 -1.10 5.56 20.40
CA ASP A 181 -0.39 5.50 21.69
C ASP A 181 -0.06 4.06 22.13
N LYS A 182 -0.82 3.08 21.69
CA LYS A 182 -0.58 1.67 21.99
C LYS A 182 0.48 1.01 21.08
N ARG A 183 1.05 1.74 20.12
CA ARG A 183 2.19 1.25 19.34
C ARG A 183 3.42 1.07 20.23
N ARG A 184 4.01 -0.12 20.16
CA ARG A 184 5.25 -0.45 20.89
C ARG A 184 6.45 0.34 20.37
N LEU A 185 6.39 0.81 19.12
CA LEU A 185 7.36 1.69 18.48
C LEU A 185 6.61 2.87 17.91
N THR A 186 6.79 4.04 18.49
CA THR A 186 6.08 5.28 18.12
C THR A 186 6.90 6.22 17.24
N TRP A 187 8.15 5.87 16.93
CA TRP A 187 9.09 6.69 16.18
C TRP A 187 9.70 5.94 15.00
N GLY A 188 10.27 6.72 14.06
CA GLY A 188 10.99 6.19 12.90
C GLY A 188 10.08 5.84 11.72
N TYR A 189 8.83 6.26 11.74
CA TYR A 189 8.00 6.33 10.55
C TYR A 189 8.33 7.60 9.79
N HIS A 190 8.60 7.49 8.50
CA HIS A 190 9.06 8.61 7.70
C HIS A 190 8.83 8.38 6.21
N LEU A 191 8.69 9.48 5.50
CA LEU A 191 8.86 9.56 4.07
C LEU A 191 10.12 10.40 3.81
N MET A 192 11.15 9.77 3.28
CA MET A 192 12.50 10.37 3.18
C MET A 192 13.00 10.84 4.56
N SER A 193 13.16 12.13 4.78
CA SER A 193 13.62 12.73 6.05
C SER A 193 12.51 13.27 6.94
N SER A 194 11.24 13.24 6.48
CA SER A 194 10.11 13.81 7.23
C SER A 194 9.38 12.72 8.01
N SER A 195 9.21 12.90 9.33
CA SER A 195 8.34 12.03 10.13
C SER A 195 6.93 12.02 9.55
N MET A 196 6.29 10.85 9.49
CA MET A 196 5.01 10.65 8.83
C MET A 196 4.04 9.83 9.67
N GLU A 197 2.77 10.20 9.60
CA GLU A 197 1.62 9.42 10.06
C GLU A 197 0.64 9.15 8.92
N THR A 198 -0.33 8.26 9.18
CA THR A 198 -1.40 7.93 8.25
C THR A 198 -2.76 8.23 8.84
N LEU A 199 -3.69 8.65 7.97
CA LEU A 199 -5.12 8.73 8.28
C LEU A 199 -5.95 8.34 7.05
N GLU A 200 -7.24 8.14 7.27
CA GLU A 200 -8.25 7.95 6.23
C GLU A 200 -9.32 9.04 6.32
N THR A 201 -9.79 9.52 5.17
CA THR A 201 -10.95 10.41 5.05
C THR A 201 -12.15 9.74 4.39
N SER A 202 -11.89 8.66 3.63
CA SER A 202 -12.89 7.87 2.91
C SER A 202 -12.39 6.45 2.63
N ARG A 203 -13.32 5.53 2.33
CA ARG A 203 -13.05 4.15 1.91
C ARG A 203 -13.78 3.81 0.63
N GLY A 204 -13.09 3.05 -0.23
CA GLY A 204 -13.64 2.51 -1.45
C GLY A 204 -13.49 3.43 -2.66
N CYS A 205 -13.83 2.88 -3.82
CA CYS A 205 -13.70 3.55 -5.11
C CYS A 205 -14.77 3.03 -6.08
N THR A 206 -15.44 3.95 -6.77
CA THR A 206 -16.47 3.61 -7.76
C THR A 206 -15.92 3.33 -9.16
N ARG A 207 -14.61 3.52 -9.38
CA ARG A 207 -13.95 3.22 -10.66
C ARG A 207 -13.92 1.71 -10.92
N SER A 208 -13.82 1.33 -12.20
CA SER A 208 -13.95 -0.06 -12.67
C SER A 208 -12.64 -0.70 -13.15
N CYS A 209 -11.51 -0.26 -12.62
CA CYS A 209 -10.19 -0.77 -13.05
C CYS A 209 -10.08 -2.29 -12.89
N ASN A 210 -9.77 -3.01 -13.99
CA ASN A 210 -9.79 -4.48 -14.03
C ASN A 210 -8.70 -5.14 -13.17
N PHE A 211 -7.58 -4.45 -12.95
CA PHE A 211 -6.45 -4.95 -12.16
C PHE A 211 -6.63 -4.73 -10.65
N CYS A 212 -7.62 -3.92 -10.25
CA CYS A 212 -7.76 -3.46 -8.87
C CYS A 212 -8.63 -4.41 -8.04
N SER A 213 -8.15 -4.78 -6.86
CA SER A 213 -8.87 -5.65 -5.90
C SER A 213 -9.94 -4.92 -5.10
N MET A 214 -10.01 -3.60 -5.21
CA MET A 214 -10.85 -2.72 -4.37
C MET A 214 -12.34 -3.11 -4.42
N LYS A 215 -12.86 -3.42 -5.63
CA LYS A 215 -14.26 -3.82 -5.77
C LYS A 215 -14.59 -5.13 -5.04
N ASN A 216 -13.59 -6.00 -4.84
CA ASN A 216 -13.77 -7.27 -4.13
C ASN A 216 -13.68 -7.10 -2.62
N MET A 217 -13.02 -6.02 -2.16
CA MET A 217 -12.94 -5.64 -0.75
C MET A 217 -14.20 -4.90 -0.28
N TYR A 218 -14.57 -3.82 -0.99
CA TYR A 218 -15.62 -2.88 -0.57
C TYR A 218 -16.83 -2.81 -1.50
N GLY A 219 -16.86 -3.58 -2.60
CA GLY A 219 -17.81 -3.35 -3.68
C GLY A 219 -17.45 -2.07 -4.46
N ARG A 220 -18.36 -1.60 -5.32
CA ARG A 220 -18.25 -0.31 -6.02
C ARG A 220 -18.87 0.80 -5.17
N THR A 221 -18.32 1.02 -3.98
CA THR A 221 -18.82 2.00 -3.02
C THR A 221 -17.80 3.08 -2.76
N PHE A 222 -18.26 4.22 -2.32
CA PHE A 222 -17.44 5.30 -1.79
C PHE A 222 -18.12 5.85 -0.55
N ARG A 223 -17.49 5.72 0.59
CA ARG A 223 -18.01 6.12 1.91
C ARG A 223 -17.03 7.09 2.56
N MET A 224 -17.54 8.08 3.25
CA MET A 224 -16.74 9.17 3.81
C MET A 224 -16.89 9.22 5.31
N TYR A 225 -15.80 9.47 6.01
CA TYR A 225 -15.86 9.81 7.42
C TYR A 225 -16.44 11.22 7.64
N PRO A 226 -17.12 11.49 8.73
CA PRO A 226 -17.50 12.86 9.11
C PRO A 226 -16.27 13.78 9.16
N ILE A 227 -16.40 15.02 8.68
CA ILE A 227 -15.28 15.98 8.66
C ILE A 227 -14.75 16.23 10.07
N SER A 228 -15.63 16.38 11.06
CA SER A 228 -15.25 16.54 12.47
C SER A 228 -14.31 15.43 12.95
N ARG A 229 -14.65 14.16 12.63
CA ARG A 229 -13.80 13.02 12.99
C ARG A 229 -12.44 13.05 12.28
N VAL A 230 -12.40 13.47 11.00
CA VAL A 230 -11.13 13.61 10.28
C VAL A 230 -10.27 14.70 10.90
N LEU A 231 -10.86 15.82 11.33
CA LEU A 231 -10.15 16.89 12.05
C LEU A 231 -9.65 16.42 13.42
N ASP A 232 -10.44 15.65 14.16
CA ASP A 232 -10.02 15.08 15.45
C ASP A 232 -8.82 14.13 15.26
N ASP A 233 -8.78 13.36 14.17
CA ASP A 233 -7.65 12.50 13.84
C ASP A 233 -6.40 13.31 13.43
N ILE A 234 -6.57 14.40 12.68
CA ILE A 234 -5.50 15.35 12.38
C ILE A 234 -5.00 16.02 13.67
N ASP A 235 -5.88 16.40 14.57
CA ASP A 235 -5.53 17.00 15.87
C ASP A 235 -4.68 16.03 16.71
N ASP A 236 -5.05 14.73 16.79
CA ASP A 236 -4.22 13.72 17.46
C ASP A 236 -2.83 13.64 16.86
N ILE A 237 -2.74 13.54 15.53
CA ILE A 237 -1.46 13.46 14.81
C ILE A 237 -0.62 14.72 15.03
N TYR A 238 -1.23 15.89 14.85
CA TYR A 238 -0.51 17.16 14.85
C TYR A 238 -0.10 17.63 16.25
N TYR A 239 -1.01 17.60 17.22
CA TYR A 239 -0.78 18.11 18.56
C TYR A 239 -0.21 17.06 19.53
N ASN A 240 -0.76 15.82 19.52
CA ASN A 240 -0.33 14.79 20.45
C ASN A 240 0.92 14.05 19.95
N ARG A 241 0.99 13.71 18.65
CA ARG A 241 2.15 13.00 18.05
C ARG A 241 3.22 13.96 17.56
N LYS A 242 2.90 15.25 17.40
CA LYS A 242 3.80 16.30 16.87
C LYS A 242 4.34 15.98 15.47
N VAL A 243 3.55 15.26 14.66
CA VAL A 243 3.86 14.92 13.28
C VAL A 243 3.11 15.87 12.36
N LYS A 244 3.81 16.42 11.36
CA LYS A 244 3.28 17.43 10.43
C LYS A 244 3.15 16.93 9.00
N SER A 245 3.60 15.72 8.71
CA SER A 245 3.44 15.09 7.41
C SER A 245 2.48 13.91 7.54
N ILE A 246 1.40 13.94 6.78
CA ILE A 246 0.33 12.94 6.87
C ILE A 246 0.10 12.34 5.48
N PHE A 247 0.14 11.02 5.40
CA PHE A 247 -0.31 10.29 4.22
C PHE A 247 -1.78 9.90 4.40
N ILE A 248 -2.63 10.45 3.54
CA ILE A 248 -4.04 10.08 3.46
C ILE A 248 -4.13 8.80 2.62
N SER A 249 -4.49 7.70 3.27
CA SER A 249 -4.47 6.35 2.69
C SER A 249 -5.75 5.97 1.94
N ASP A 250 -6.60 6.96 1.64
CA ASP A 250 -7.82 6.76 0.86
C ASP A 250 -7.52 6.11 -0.49
N ASP A 251 -8.39 5.22 -0.94
CA ASP A 251 -8.27 4.57 -2.25
C ASP A 251 -8.37 5.56 -3.41
N ASN A 252 -9.22 6.57 -3.26
CA ASN A 252 -9.37 7.70 -4.17
C ASN A 252 -10.14 8.84 -3.50
N MET A 253 -9.44 9.75 -2.84
CA MET A 253 -10.02 10.81 -2.04
C MET A 253 -10.92 11.77 -2.84
N VAL A 254 -10.65 11.96 -4.13
CA VAL A 254 -11.23 13.04 -4.94
C VAL A 254 -12.55 12.69 -5.65
N LEU A 255 -13.14 11.53 -5.37
CA LEU A 255 -14.40 11.08 -5.99
C LEU A 255 -15.59 11.98 -5.66
N ASN A 256 -15.56 12.72 -4.56
CA ASN A 256 -16.53 13.76 -4.23
C ASN A 256 -15.82 15.12 -4.07
N PRO A 257 -15.68 15.90 -5.15
CA PRO A 257 -14.94 17.15 -5.12
C PRO A 257 -15.47 18.20 -4.14
N SER A 258 -16.78 18.28 -3.99
CA SER A 258 -17.42 19.23 -3.05
C SER A 258 -17.02 18.92 -1.61
N ARG A 259 -17.03 17.63 -1.25
CA ARG A 259 -16.58 17.14 0.06
C ARG A 259 -15.08 17.41 0.29
N VAL A 260 -14.25 17.31 -0.76
CA VAL A 260 -12.80 17.63 -0.66
C VAL A 260 -12.61 19.12 -0.36
N ILE A 261 -13.35 20.01 -1.06
CA ILE A 261 -13.29 21.45 -0.81
C ILE A 261 -13.72 21.77 0.63
N GLU A 262 -14.84 21.20 1.09
CA GLU A 262 -15.34 21.38 2.46
C GLU A 262 -14.32 20.93 3.52
N LEU A 263 -13.67 19.77 3.31
CA LEU A 263 -12.61 19.27 4.18
C LEU A 263 -11.39 20.22 4.17
N CYS A 264 -11.00 20.71 3.00
CA CYS A 264 -9.90 21.66 2.88
C CYS A 264 -10.19 22.96 3.61
N ASP A 265 -11.40 23.52 3.48
CA ASP A 265 -11.81 24.74 4.20
C ASP A 265 -11.76 24.51 5.71
N ALA A 266 -12.22 23.35 6.18
CA ALA A 266 -12.16 23.00 7.60
C ALA A 266 -10.71 22.84 8.12
N ILE A 267 -9.80 22.26 7.31
CA ILE A 267 -8.36 22.18 7.65
C ILE A 267 -7.72 23.56 7.70
N ILE A 268 -8.04 24.44 6.74
CA ILE A 268 -7.54 25.82 6.69
C ILE A 268 -8.01 26.60 7.93
N ALA A 269 -9.28 26.46 8.29
CA ALA A 269 -9.86 27.12 9.47
C ALA A 269 -9.18 26.71 10.80
N LYS A 270 -8.67 25.47 10.90
CA LYS A 270 -7.88 24.99 12.05
C LYS A 270 -6.48 25.65 12.16
N GLY A 271 -5.95 26.21 11.09
CA GLY A 271 -4.70 26.98 11.12
C GLY A 271 -3.44 26.16 11.41
N TYR A 272 -3.36 24.89 11.01
CA TYR A 272 -2.17 24.05 11.21
C TYR A 272 -0.93 24.61 10.50
N LYS A 273 0.12 24.91 11.26
CA LYS A 273 1.36 25.46 10.69
C LYS A 273 2.26 24.37 10.10
N LYS A 274 2.63 24.53 8.82
CA LYS A 274 3.54 23.60 8.09
C LYS A 274 2.97 22.17 7.99
N LEU A 275 1.67 22.00 7.98
CA LEU A 275 1.04 20.71 7.67
C LEU A 275 1.36 20.34 6.23
N LYS A 276 1.71 19.09 5.99
CA LYS A 276 1.99 18.53 4.67
C LYS A 276 1.13 17.29 4.46
N LEU A 277 0.27 17.35 3.46
CA LEU A 277 -0.65 16.26 3.13
C LEU A 277 -0.24 15.60 1.82
N PHE A 278 -0.26 14.28 1.82
CA PHE A 278 0.04 13.41 0.69
C PHE A 278 -1.19 12.54 0.43
N VAL A 279 -1.60 12.39 -0.84
CA VAL A 279 -2.88 11.73 -1.16
C VAL A 279 -2.80 10.93 -2.46
N GLN A 280 -3.73 9.99 -2.64
CA GLN A 280 -3.97 9.28 -3.89
C GLN A 280 -5.24 9.82 -4.56
N ALA A 281 -5.19 10.03 -5.88
CA ALA A 281 -6.26 10.62 -6.65
C ALA A 281 -6.34 10.08 -8.08
N ASP A 282 -7.49 10.19 -8.72
CA ASP A 282 -7.67 9.88 -10.13
C ASP A 282 -7.42 11.10 -11.03
N CYS A 283 -6.88 10.83 -12.23
CA CYS A 283 -6.55 11.86 -13.20
C CYS A 283 -7.77 12.63 -13.71
N ILE A 284 -8.93 11.99 -13.88
CA ILE A 284 -10.13 12.62 -14.45
C ILE A 284 -10.60 13.76 -13.53
N THR A 285 -10.83 13.43 -12.27
CA THR A 285 -11.32 14.42 -11.30
C THR A 285 -10.32 15.57 -11.12
N MET A 286 -9.02 15.25 -10.97
CA MET A 286 -7.96 16.27 -10.84
C MET A 286 -7.81 17.15 -12.10
N SER A 287 -8.18 16.65 -13.28
CA SER A 287 -8.10 17.42 -14.53
C SER A 287 -9.22 18.45 -14.69
N ILE A 288 -10.44 18.12 -14.25
CA ILE A 288 -11.64 18.94 -14.48
C ILE A 288 -11.98 19.86 -13.30
N ARG A 289 -11.44 19.60 -12.10
CA ARG A 289 -11.74 20.36 -10.87
C ARG A 289 -10.49 21.12 -10.40
N GLU A 290 -10.08 22.07 -11.22
CA GLU A 290 -8.93 22.95 -10.90
C GLU A 290 -9.18 23.77 -9.62
N ASP A 291 -10.42 24.18 -9.35
CA ASP A 291 -10.84 24.84 -8.11
C ASP A 291 -10.55 23.99 -6.86
N MET A 292 -10.86 22.69 -6.92
CA MET A 292 -10.54 21.75 -5.86
C MET A 292 -9.02 21.60 -5.67
N VAL A 293 -8.26 21.49 -6.77
CA VAL A 293 -6.78 21.37 -6.70
C VAL A 293 -6.16 22.61 -6.04
N ALA A 294 -6.64 23.82 -6.38
CA ALA A 294 -6.23 25.06 -5.73
C ALA A 294 -6.49 25.04 -4.23
N LYS A 295 -7.71 24.61 -3.84
CA LYS A 295 -8.11 24.51 -2.44
C LYS A 295 -7.31 23.45 -1.67
N MET A 296 -7.01 22.32 -2.28
CA MET A 296 -6.12 21.29 -1.71
C MET A 296 -4.73 21.88 -1.42
N ALA A 297 -4.13 22.58 -2.37
CA ALA A 297 -2.81 23.20 -2.17
C ALA A 297 -2.82 24.20 -1.00
N GLU A 298 -3.87 25.04 -0.89
CA GLU A 298 -4.08 25.98 0.21
C GLU A 298 -4.16 25.27 1.57
N ALA A 299 -4.84 24.11 1.64
CA ALA A 299 -4.97 23.28 2.83
C ALA A 299 -3.67 22.52 3.23
N GLY A 300 -2.62 22.58 2.41
CA GLY A 300 -1.32 21.94 2.69
C GLY A 300 -1.06 20.65 1.95
N PHE A 301 -1.88 20.29 0.95
CA PHE A 301 -1.56 19.15 0.07
C PHE A 301 -0.34 19.51 -0.79
N CYS A 302 0.75 18.79 -0.62
CA CYS A 302 2.02 19.07 -1.29
C CYS A 302 2.43 17.97 -2.30
N SER A 303 1.81 16.81 -2.26
CA SER A 303 2.07 15.74 -3.20
C SER A 303 0.84 14.88 -3.44
N VAL A 304 0.66 14.44 -4.69
CA VAL A 304 -0.41 13.54 -5.09
C VAL A 304 0.15 12.37 -5.89
N PHE A 305 -0.34 11.17 -5.57
CA PHE A 305 -0.17 9.99 -6.42
C PHE A 305 -1.31 9.93 -7.42
N LEU A 306 -0.98 9.92 -8.71
CA LEU A 306 -1.94 9.83 -9.81
C LEU A 306 -1.83 8.49 -10.53
N GLY A 307 -2.94 7.77 -10.65
CA GLY A 307 -3.03 6.56 -11.47
C GLY A 307 -3.06 6.90 -12.96
N ILE A 308 -1.90 7.07 -13.57
CA ILE A 308 -1.72 7.36 -15.01
C ILE A 308 -1.80 6.06 -15.82
N GLU A 309 -1.20 5.01 -15.32
CA GLU A 309 -1.09 3.62 -15.76
C GLU A 309 -0.34 3.44 -17.07
N ASN A 310 -0.76 4.06 -18.19
CA ASN A 310 -0.15 3.82 -19.49
C ASN A 310 -0.43 4.98 -20.47
N GLY A 311 0.45 5.16 -21.46
CA GLY A 311 0.28 6.09 -22.58
C GLY A 311 -0.55 5.51 -23.73
N SER A 312 -0.69 4.18 -23.79
CA SER A 312 -1.44 3.49 -24.83
C SER A 312 -2.93 3.41 -24.50
N LYS A 313 -3.78 3.90 -25.40
CA LYS A 313 -5.25 3.77 -25.26
C LYS A 313 -5.70 2.31 -25.22
N LYS A 314 -5.03 1.40 -25.95
CA LYS A 314 -5.31 -0.03 -25.95
C LYS A 314 -5.08 -0.62 -24.55
N ASN A 315 -3.94 -0.33 -23.94
CA ASN A 315 -3.59 -0.79 -22.58
C ASN A 315 -4.51 -0.17 -21.52
N LEU A 316 -4.84 1.11 -21.65
CA LEU A 316 -5.80 1.79 -20.76
C LEU A 316 -7.21 1.16 -20.85
N SER A 317 -7.65 0.79 -22.06
CA SER A 317 -8.92 0.07 -22.26
C SER A 317 -8.88 -1.31 -21.60
N ALA A 318 -7.79 -2.07 -21.78
CA ALA A 318 -7.59 -3.36 -21.13
C ALA A 318 -7.56 -3.24 -19.58
N ALA A 319 -7.02 -2.14 -19.08
CA ALA A 319 -7.03 -1.81 -17.65
C ALA A 319 -8.43 -1.41 -17.13
N GLY A 320 -9.42 -1.19 -17.98
CA GLY A 320 -10.75 -0.70 -17.61
C GLY A 320 -10.78 0.78 -17.19
N LYS A 321 -9.80 1.59 -17.65
CA LYS A 321 -9.69 3.02 -17.30
C LYS A 321 -10.24 3.97 -18.35
N GLY A 322 -10.42 3.52 -19.60
CA GLY A 322 -10.74 4.39 -20.72
C GLY A 322 -9.58 5.32 -21.12
N ASP A 323 -9.82 6.19 -22.09
CA ASP A 323 -8.79 7.13 -22.59
C ASP A 323 -8.60 8.30 -21.61
N ILE A 324 -7.66 8.15 -20.70
CA ILE A 324 -7.31 9.19 -19.71
C ILE A 324 -6.01 9.95 -20.05
N VAL A 325 -5.41 9.75 -21.23
CA VAL A 325 -4.12 10.38 -21.59
C VAL A 325 -4.16 11.90 -21.46
N LYS A 326 -5.18 12.54 -22.06
CA LYS A 326 -5.36 14.00 -21.95
C LYS A 326 -5.67 14.44 -20.51
N ALA A 327 -6.49 13.69 -19.80
CA ALA A 327 -6.82 13.96 -18.41
C ALA A 327 -5.58 13.87 -17.51
N SER A 328 -4.70 12.88 -17.73
CA SER A 328 -3.44 12.74 -16.98
C SER A 328 -2.54 13.96 -17.15
N LYS A 329 -2.35 14.44 -18.38
CA LYS A 329 -1.56 15.66 -18.65
C LYS A 329 -2.16 16.88 -17.96
N LYS A 330 -3.47 17.11 -18.11
CA LYS A 330 -4.16 18.27 -17.50
C LYS A 330 -4.15 18.20 -15.98
N ALA A 331 -4.29 17.01 -15.37
CA ALA A 331 -4.20 16.82 -13.93
C ALA A 331 -2.81 17.22 -13.40
N ILE A 332 -1.74 16.82 -14.11
CA ILE A 332 -0.36 17.19 -13.75
C ILE A 332 -0.18 18.71 -13.86
N GLU A 333 -0.65 19.32 -14.95
CA GLU A 333 -0.60 20.78 -15.14
C GLU A 333 -1.31 21.52 -14.00
N ASN A 334 -2.51 21.06 -13.59
CA ASN A 334 -3.25 21.65 -12.48
C ASN A 334 -2.48 21.51 -11.17
N CYS A 335 -1.93 20.33 -10.86
CA CYS A 335 -1.12 20.12 -9.65
C CYS A 335 0.10 21.05 -9.63
N HIS A 336 0.83 21.11 -10.72
CA HIS A 336 2.02 21.95 -10.85
C HIS A 336 1.73 23.44 -10.76
N LYS A 337 0.60 23.89 -11.30
CA LYS A 337 0.15 25.30 -11.20
C LYS A 337 0.07 25.75 -9.74
N TYR A 338 -0.34 24.87 -8.83
CA TYR A 338 -0.49 25.15 -7.40
C TYR A 338 0.65 24.58 -6.54
N GLY A 339 1.78 24.18 -7.15
CA GLY A 339 2.98 23.77 -6.44
C GLY A 339 2.97 22.37 -5.85
N MET A 340 1.99 21.53 -6.19
CA MET A 340 1.91 20.13 -5.76
C MET A 340 2.83 19.25 -6.61
N MET A 341 3.56 18.35 -5.96
CA MET A 341 4.37 17.32 -6.61
C MET A 341 3.49 16.16 -7.07
N VAL A 342 3.77 15.62 -8.26
CA VAL A 342 3.03 14.49 -8.82
C VAL A 342 3.90 13.24 -8.89
N ILE A 343 3.44 12.16 -8.24
CA ILE A 343 3.96 10.80 -8.40
C ILE A 343 3.00 10.08 -9.33
N GLY A 344 3.47 9.66 -10.51
CA GLY A 344 2.64 8.95 -11.48
C GLY A 344 2.81 7.45 -11.37
N GLY A 345 1.71 6.71 -11.22
CA GLY A 345 1.67 5.26 -11.30
C GLY A 345 1.68 4.80 -12.76
N LEU A 346 2.59 3.88 -13.11
CA LEU A 346 2.67 3.24 -14.41
C LEU A 346 2.59 1.73 -14.29
N ILE A 347 1.87 1.11 -15.21
CA ILE A 347 1.73 -0.35 -15.30
C ILE A 347 2.29 -0.83 -16.65
N PHE A 348 3.04 -1.92 -16.60
CA PHE A 348 3.69 -2.59 -17.72
C PHE A 348 3.33 -4.07 -17.75
N GLY A 349 3.57 -4.74 -18.89
CA GLY A 349 3.32 -6.17 -19.05
C GLY A 349 1.86 -6.46 -19.38
N PHE A 350 1.18 -5.55 -20.08
CA PHE A 350 -0.09 -5.85 -20.73
C PHE A 350 0.12 -6.93 -21.82
N PRO A 351 -0.91 -7.73 -22.13
CA PRO A 351 -0.78 -8.84 -23.06
C PRO A 351 -0.13 -8.50 -24.41
N GLU A 352 -0.34 -7.29 -24.89
CA GLU A 352 0.19 -6.81 -26.18
C GLU A 352 1.48 -5.97 -26.05
N ASP A 353 2.08 -5.91 -24.86
CA ASP A 353 3.33 -5.18 -24.69
C ASP A 353 4.50 -5.92 -25.32
N ASP A 354 5.31 -5.18 -26.06
CA ASP A 354 6.61 -5.56 -26.58
C ASP A 354 7.70 -4.58 -26.09
N VAL A 355 8.92 -4.71 -26.55
CA VAL A 355 10.03 -3.83 -26.16
C VAL A 355 9.75 -2.36 -26.49
N GLN A 356 9.14 -2.11 -27.64
CA GLN A 356 8.85 -0.76 -28.12
C GLN A 356 7.76 -0.10 -27.27
N SER A 357 6.66 -0.79 -27.00
CA SER A 357 5.55 -0.27 -26.20
C SER A 357 5.98 0.03 -24.76
N ILE A 358 6.87 -0.80 -24.18
CA ILE A 358 7.47 -0.53 -22.86
C ILE A 358 8.28 0.77 -22.89
N GLN A 359 9.11 0.97 -23.93
CA GLN A 359 9.89 2.20 -24.09
C GLN A 359 8.97 3.42 -24.26
N GLU A 360 8.00 3.34 -25.17
CA GLU A 360 7.03 4.40 -25.45
C GLU A 360 6.26 4.83 -24.19
N ASN A 361 5.89 3.90 -23.31
CA ASN A 361 5.21 4.22 -22.07
C ASN A 361 6.11 5.01 -21.10
N TYR A 362 7.42 4.74 -21.05
CA TYR A 362 8.37 5.54 -20.28
C TYR A 362 8.61 6.93 -20.91
N GLU A 363 8.67 7.00 -22.25
CA GLU A 363 8.80 8.27 -22.98
C GLU A 363 7.58 9.16 -22.77
N PHE A 364 6.39 8.58 -22.87
CA PHE A 364 5.14 9.26 -22.55
C PHE A 364 5.15 9.82 -21.12
N PHE A 365 5.57 9.02 -20.14
CA PHE A 365 5.66 9.50 -18.75
C PHE A 365 6.58 10.70 -18.62
N LYS A 366 7.72 10.68 -19.29
CA LYS A 366 8.66 11.80 -19.32
C LYS A 366 8.08 13.04 -20.01
N GLU A 367 7.33 12.85 -21.07
CA GLU A 367 6.69 13.92 -21.84
C GLU A 367 5.60 14.64 -21.02
N ILE A 368 4.75 13.90 -20.31
CA ILE A 368 3.68 14.50 -19.51
C ILE A 368 4.18 15.25 -18.27
N GLY A 369 5.46 15.08 -17.91
CA GLY A 369 6.14 15.92 -16.94
C GLY A 369 5.83 15.63 -15.46
N ALA A 370 5.37 14.42 -15.11
CA ALA A 370 5.24 14.03 -13.70
C ALA A 370 6.62 13.98 -13.01
N ASP A 371 6.65 14.26 -11.70
CA ASP A 371 7.89 14.45 -10.93
C ASP A 371 8.60 13.14 -10.58
N ALA A 372 7.84 12.09 -10.33
CA ALA A 372 8.37 10.77 -10.00
C ALA A 372 7.49 9.65 -10.54
N ALA A 373 8.10 8.56 -11.00
CA ALA A 373 7.43 7.39 -11.51
C ALA A 373 7.39 6.26 -10.49
N TYR A 374 6.19 5.77 -10.19
CA TYR A 374 5.98 4.50 -9.53
C TYR A 374 5.62 3.45 -10.58
N CYS A 375 6.56 2.60 -10.93
CA CYS A 375 6.42 1.64 -12.02
C CYS A 375 6.15 0.25 -11.48
N GLN A 376 5.14 -0.41 -12.02
CA GLN A 376 4.78 -1.79 -11.66
C GLN A 376 4.63 -2.64 -12.92
N ILE A 377 4.94 -3.93 -12.80
CA ILE A 377 4.50 -4.94 -13.77
C ILE A 377 3.13 -5.45 -13.33
N ILE A 378 2.24 -5.71 -14.27
CA ILE A 378 0.92 -6.29 -13.99
C ILE A 378 1.09 -7.48 -13.02
N THR A 379 0.42 -7.36 -11.89
CA THR A 379 0.34 -8.43 -10.91
C THR A 379 -1.05 -9.01 -10.95
N PRO A 380 -1.20 -10.31 -11.28
CA PRO A 380 -2.51 -10.95 -11.43
C PRO A 380 -3.13 -11.26 -10.05
N TYR A 381 -3.51 -10.22 -9.30
CA TYR A 381 -4.08 -10.38 -7.97
C TYR A 381 -5.34 -11.25 -7.98
N PRO A 382 -5.56 -12.07 -6.95
CA PRO A 382 -6.73 -12.95 -6.86
C PRO A 382 -8.05 -12.21 -7.05
N LYS A 383 -9.01 -12.88 -7.70
CA LYS A 383 -10.39 -12.40 -7.90
C LYS A 383 -10.50 -11.08 -8.71
N THR A 384 -9.46 -10.68 -9.45
CA THR A 384 -9.50 -9.49 -10.34
C THR A 384 -9.82 -9.89 -11.77
N GLY A 385 -10.54 -9.03 -12.50
CA GLY A 385 -10.83 -9.29 -13.92
C GLY A 385 -9.59 -9.39 -14.81
N MET A 386 -8.51 -8.68 -14.44
CA MET A 386 -7.22 -8.82 -15.12
C MET A 386 -6.63 -10.22 -14.92
N ARG A 387 -6.74 -10.80 -13.71
CA ARG A 387 -6.30 -12.19 -13.48
C ARG A 387 -7.07 -13.17 -14.34
N ASP A 388 -8.39 -13.02 -14.39
CA ASP A 388 -9.25 -13.91 -15.17
C ASP A 388 -8.90 -13.85 -16.66
N TYR A 389 -8.71 -12.65 -17.19
CA TYR A 389 -8.27 -12.42 -18.56
C TYR A 389 -6.90 -13.06 -18.84
N LEU A 390 -5.91 -12.82 -17.98
CA LEU A 390 -4.57 -13.39 -18.14
C LEU A 390 -4.52 -14.92 -18.00
N LEU A 391 -5.42 -15.52 -17.21
CA LEU A 391 -5.59 -16.97 -17.11
C LEU A 391 -6.15 -17.54 -18.42
N THR A 392 -7.17 -16.91 -19.00
CA THR A 392 -7.78 -17.33 -20.26
C THR A 392 -6.77 -17.30 -21.41
N GLU A 393 -5.92 -16.27 -21.46
CA GLU A 393 -4.85 -16.12 -22.46
C GLU A 393 -3.60 -16.96 -22.14
N ASN A 394 -3.57 -17.71 -21.03
CA ASN A 394 -2.41 -18.48 -20.56
C ASN A 394 -1.12 -17.63 -20.44
N LEU A 395 -1.26 -16.43 -19.90
CA LEU A 395 -0.15 -15.47 -19.76
C LEU A 395 0.42 -15.40 -18.34
N ILE A 396 -0.18 -16.04 -17.34
CA ILE A 396 0.33 -16.07 -15.96
C ILE A 396 1.41 -17.14 -15.86
N THR A 397 2.63 -16.75 -15.52
CA THR A 397 3.78 -17.65 -15.34
C THR A 397 4.03 -18.02 -13.89
N ASN A 398 3.67 -17.15 -12.95
CA ASN A 398 3.71 -17.42 -11.52
C ASN A 398 2.29 -17.39 -10.93
N LYS A 399 1.79 -18.52 -10.45
CA LYS A 399 0.44 -18.65 -9.86
C LYS A 399 0.46 -18.80 -8.34
N THR A 400 1.60 -19.17 -7.75
CA THR A 400 1.70 -19.69 -6.37
C THR A 400 2.68 -18.93 -5.48
N ASP A 401 3.81 -18.44 -6.00
CA ASP A 401 4.78 -17.67 -5.22
C ASP A 401 4.27 -16.24 -5.01
N LEU A 402 3.42 -16.07 -3.99
CA LEU A 402 2.80 -14.78 -3.66
C LEU A 402 3.79 -13.72 -3.20
N LYS A 403 5.00 -14.07 -2.73
CA LYS A 403 6.05 -13.09 -2.37
C LYS A 403 6.40 -12.16 -3.52
N LYS A 404 6.26 -12.66 -4.75
CA LYS A 404 6.51 -11.90 -5.98
C LYS A 404 5.32 -11.03 -6.43
N TYR A 405 4.17 -11.09 -5.74
CA TYR A 405 2.96 -10.33 -6.07
C TYR A 405 3.01 -8.89 -5.53
N ASN A 406 4.13 -8.22 -5.71
CA ASN A 406 4.40 -6.87 -5.19
C ASN A 406 4.56 -5.79 -6.28
N GLY A 407 4.23 -6.12 -7.54
CA GLY A 407 4.34 -5.20 -8.68
C GLY A 407 5.75 -5.00 -9.24
N LEU A 408 6.79 -5.55 -8.59
CA LEU A 408 8.19 -5.40 -9.03
C LEU A 408 8.69 -6.61 -9.82
N TRP A 409 8.02 -7.74 -9.69
CA TRP A 409 8.33 -8.99 -10.39
C TRP A 409 7.38 -9.23 -11.55
N ALA A 410 7.93 -9.71 -12.66
CA ALA A 410 7.13 -10.26 -13.74
C ALA A 410 6.54 -11.60 -13.28
N ASN A 411 5.23 -11.61 -13.04
CA ASN A 411 4.42 -12.80 -12.73
C ASN A 411 3.65 -13.28 -13.97
N VAL A 412 3.87 -12.59 -15.08
CA VAL A 412 3.22 -12.81 -16.37
C VAL A 412 4.25 -12.76 -17.49
N ARG A 413 3.87 -13.30 -18.62
CA ARG A 413 4.50 -13.03 -19.93
C ARG A 413 3.54 -12.19 -20.79
N THR A 414 4.03 -11.59 -21.83
CA THR A 414 3.18 -10.99 -22.87
C THR A 414 3.05 -11.93 -24.07
N LYS A 415 2.38 -11.52 -25.12
CA LYS A 415 2.36 -12.27 -26.38
C LYS A 415 3.70 -12.25 -27.12
N PHE A 416 4.56 -11.29 -26.80
CA PHE A 416 5.81 -10.99 -27.49
C PHE A 416 7.06 -11.19 -26.63
N LEU A 417 6.94 -11.15 -25.32
CA LEU A 417 8.05 -11.24 -24.37
C LEU A 417 7.78 -12.36 -23.36
N ASP A 418 8.77 -13.18 -23.11
CA ASP A 418 8.73 -14.08 -21.98
C ASP A 418 8.89 -13.32 -20.65
N THR A 419 8.82 -14.04 -19.52
CA THR A 419 8.88 -13.44 -18.18
C THR A 419 10.21 -12.73 -17.91
N ASP A 420 11.32 -13.32 -18.32
CA ASP A 420 12.67 -12.77 -18.08
C ASP A 420 12.95 -11.58 -19.00
N GLU A 421 12.49 -11.64 -20.24
CA GLU A 421 12.56 -10.53 -21.20
C GLU A 421 11.71 -9.35 -20.71
N LEU A 422 10.47 -9.60 -20.28
CA LEU A 422 9.61 -8.55 -19.70
C LEU A 422 10.26 -7.91 -18.48
N GLN A 423 10.79 -8.72 -17.54
CA GLN A 423 11.48 -8.22 -16.34
C GLN A 423 12.70 -7.39 -16.70
N TYR A 424 13.49 -7.85 -17.67
CA TYR A 424 14.69 -7.14 -18.13
C TYR A 424 14.33 -5.82 -18.80
N HIS A 425 13.42 -5.80 -19.78
CA HIS A 425 13.06 -4.61 -20.54
C HIS A 425 12.31 -3.58 -19.68
N PHE A 426 11.45 -4.00 -18.75
CA PHE A 426 10.87 -3.13 -17.73
C PHE A 426 11.96 -2.36 -16.95
N TRP A 427 12.97 -3.07 -16.44
CA TRP A 427 14.07 -2.45 -15.73
C TRP A 427 14.98 -1.62 -16.64
N TYR A 428 15.38 -2.15 -17.81
CA TYR A 428 16.32 -1.52 -18.72
C TYR A 428 15.81 -0.20 -19.28
N GLN A 429 14.59 -0.19 -19.85
CA GLN A 429 14.00 1.00 -20.42
C GLN A 429 13.81 2.11 -19.39
N ARG A 430 13.42 1.75 -18.14
CA ARG A 430 13.38 2.70 -17.04
C ARG A 430 14.73 3.39 -16.83
N GLN A 431 15.85 2.63 -16.89
CA GLN A 431 17.18 3.20 -16.70
C GLN A 431 17.60 4.12 -17.86
N VAL A 432 17.22 3.77 -19.08
CA VAL A 432 17.58 4.51 -20.29
C VAL A 432 16.73 5.77 -20.43
N VAL A 433 15.42 5.67 -20.32
CA VAL A 433 14.48 6.76 -20.62
C VAL A 433 14.36 7.74 -19.45
N LEU A 434 14.12 7.25 -18.24
CA LEU A 434 13.93 8.12 -17.07
C LEU A 434 15.23 8.63 -16.46
N GLY A 435 16.36 8.05 -16.77
CA GLY A 435 17.73 8.42 -16.40
C GLY A 435 17.92 9.43 -15.26
N TRP A 436 18.93 9.20 -14.44
CA TRP A 436 19.25 9.90 -13.19
C TRP A 436 19.68 11.39 -13.36
N TRP A 437 19.82 11.87 -14.58
CA TRP A 437 20.53 13.10 -14.88
C TRP A 437 19.66 14.33 -15.12
N ASN A 438 18.38 14.16 -15.20
CA ASN A 438 17.46 15.31 -15.25
C ASN A 438 16.96 15.58 -13.83
N PRO A 439 17.13 16.81 -13.32
CA PRO A 439 16.52 17.14 -12.04
C PRO A 439 15.00 16.95 -12.20
N PRO A 440 14.33 16.31 -11.22
CA PRO A 440 12.88 16.33 -11.16
C PRO A 440 12.38 17.78 -11.29
N ASP A 441 11.25 17.99 -11.96
CA ASP A 441 10.69 19.33 -12.07
C ASP A 441 10.34 19.94 -10.72
N SER A 442 10.10 19.09 -9.69
CA SER A 442 10.01 19.51 -8.30
C SER A 442 11.25 20.28 -7.81
N ILE A 443 12.46 19.86 -8.19
CA ILE A 443 13.70 20.60 -7.82
C ILE A 443 13.79 21.90 -8.59
N ARG A 444 13.38 21.93 -9.87
CA ARG A 444 13.32 23.16 -10.67
C ARG A 444 12.34 24.16 -10.07
N ARG A 445 11.20 23.71 -9.54
CA ARG A 445 10.19 24.55 -8.89
C ARG A 445 10.63 25.07 -7.51
N GLN A 446 11.58 24.40 -6.82
CA GLN A 446 12.15 24.89 -5.56
C GLN A 446 13.08 26.10 -5.71
N GLY A 447 13.31 26.56 -6.94
CA GLY A 447 14.02 27.79 -7.25
C GLY A 447 15.40 27.61 -7.88
N ARG A 448 15.96 28.73 -8.34
CA ARG A 448 17.24 28.77 -9.10
C ARG A 448 18.42 28.18 -8.32
N LEU A 449 18.48 28.38 -7.01
CA LEU A 449 19.55 27.87 -6.16
C LEU A 449 19.58 26.33 -6.13
N TRP A 450 18.45 25.69 -5.89
CA TRP A 450 18.35 24.22 -5.86
C TRP A 450 18.60 23.59 -7.23
N THR A 451 18.12 24.23 -8.31
CA THR A 451 18.41 23.82 -9.69
C THR A 451 19.91 23.93 -9.99
N TRP A 452 20.59 25.00 -9.52
CA TRP A 452 22.02 25.20 -9.65
C TRP A 452 22.81 24.14 -8.88
N ILE A 453 22.49 23.90 -7.58
CA ILE A 453 23.13 22.86 -6.74
C ILE A 453 22.99 21.48 -7.40
N TRP A 454 21.80 21.14 -7.88
CA TRP A 454 21.61 19.88 -8.61
C TRP A 454 22.46 19.80 -9.86
N ARG A 455 22.46 20.83 -10.67
CA ARG A 455 23.17 20.87 -11.96
C ARG A 455 24.68 20.78 -11.81
N PHE A 456 25.25 21.45 -10.82
CA PHE A 456 26.71 21.60 -10.68
C PHE A 456 27.34 20.68 -9.61
N ALA A 457 26.63 20.30 -8.57
CA ALA A 457 27.14 19.42 -7.53
C ALA A 457 26.67 17.97 -7.71
N PHE A 458 25.37 17.75 -7.75
CA PHE A 458 24.83 16.38 -7.74
C PHE A 458 24.91 15.68 -9.10
N LYS A 459 24.51 16.34 -10.18
CA LYS A 459 24.49 15.74 -11.52
C LYS A 459 25.85 15.23 -12.00
N PRO A 460 26.97 16.00 -11.89
CA PRO A 460 28.29 15.50 -12.26
C PRO A 460 28.73 14.31 -11.44
N PHE A 461 28.48 14.35 -10.11
CA PHE A 461 28.81 13.23 -9.20
C PHE A 461 28.05 11.96 -9.57
N LEU A 462 26.73 12.07 -9.76
CA LEU A 462 25.89 10.94 -10.18
C LEU A 462 26.32 10.40 -11.54
N LYS A 463 26.63 11.27 -12.50
CA LYS A 463 27.11 10.88 -13.83
C LYS A 463 28.46 10.15 -13.78
N LEU A 464 29.36 10.62 -12.94
CA LEU A 464 30.66 9.96 -12.72
C LEU A 464 30.51 8.61 -12.04
N HIS A 465 29.68 8.54 -10.97
CA HIS A 465 29.35 7.28 -10.30
C HIS A 465 28.72 6.27 -11.29
N TYR A 466 27.74 6.70 -12.09
CA TYR A 466 27.12 5.88 -13.10
C TYR A 466 28.15 5.34 -14.13
N ARG A 467 29.04 6.22 -14.65
CA ARG A 467 30.09 5.80 -15.59
C ARG A 467 31.02 4.75 -14.99
N ARG A 468 31.42 4.93 -13.71
CA ARG A 468 32.25 3.95 -13.00
C ARG A 468 31.55 2.60 -12.84
N VAL A 469 30.28 2.63 -12.45
CA VAL A 469 29.46 1.42 -12.31
C VAL A 469 29.25 0.73 -13.65
N MET A 470 28.98 1.47 -14.71
CA MET A 470 28.83 0.93 -16.07
C MET A 470 30.13 0.33 -16.61
N LYS A 471 31.27 1.01 -16.39
CA LYS A 471 32.61 0.49 -16.75
C LYS A 471 32.93 -0.81 -16.02
N LYS A 472 32.54 -0.92 -14.73
CA LYS A 472 32.85 -2.10 -13.91
C LYS A 472 31.93 -3.29 -14.19
N HIS A 473 30.64 -3.07 -14.46
CA HIS A 473 29.63 -4.14 -14.42
C HIS A 473 28.81 -4.29 -15.72
N GLY A 474 28.76 -3.27 -16.57
CA GLY A 474 27.89 -3.23 -17.73
C GLY A 474 26.39 -3.33 -17.38
N TRP A 475 25.53 -3.42 -18.39
CA TRP A 475 24.08 -3.55 -18.21
C TRP A 475 23.70 -4.88 -17.55
N LYS A 476 24.27 -6.00 -18.02
CA LYS A 476 23.98 -7.35 -17.48
C LYS A 476 24.34 -7.45 -15.98
N GLY A 477 25.51 -6.95 -15.58
CA GLY A 477 25.93 -6.99 -14.18
C GLY A 477 25.12 -6.05 -13.27
N ARG A 478 24.59 -4.94 -13.80
CA ARG A 478 23.66 -4.07 -13.07
C ARG A 478 22.30 -4.74 -12.88
N TYR A 479 21.77 -5.35 -13.94
CA TYR A 479 20.52 -6.09 -13.88
C TYR A 479 20.59 -7.24 -12.88
N ARG A 480 21.65 -8.05 -12.92
CA ARG A 480 21.86 -9.13 -11.93
C ARG A 480 21.79 -8.61 -10.50
N ARG A 481 22.46 -7.49 -10.19
CA ARG A 481 22.42 -6.89 -8.85
C ARG A 481 21.03 -6.36 -8.48
N GLU A 482 20.25 -5.90 -9.43
CA GLU A 482 18.86 -5.51 -9.19
C GLU A 482 18.01 -6.73 -8.84
N ILE A 483 18.14 -7.83 -9.57
CA ILE A 483 17.44 -9.08 -9.25
C ILE A 483 17.85 -9.58 -7.86
N GLU A 484 19.15 -9.64 -7.55
CA GLU A 484 19.64 -10.03 -6.21
C GLU A 484 19.11 -9.09 -5.09
N ARG A 485 18.92 -7.81 -5.38
CA ARG A 485 18.31 -6.86 -4.45
C ARG A 485 16.83 -7.18 -4.22
N LEU A 486 16.07 -7.44 -5.29
CA LEU A 486 14.67 -7.81 -5.20
C LEU A 486 14.48 -9.13 -4.44
N GLU A 487 15.32 -10.13 -4.68
CA GLU A 487 15.29 -11.41 -3.97
C GLU A 487 15.53 -11.25 -2.46
N ARG A 488 16.45 -10.36 -2.07
CA ARG A 488 16.77 -10.10 -0.66
C ARG A 488 15.80 -9.16 0.04
N MET A 489 14.99 -8.45 -0.70
CA MET A 489 14.20 -7.33 -0.17
C MET A 489 13.26 -7.71 0.96
N ASN A 490 12.56 -8.81 0.85
CA ASN A 490 11.61 -9.32 1.85
C ASN A 490 11.99 -10.73 2.33
N THR A 491 13.29 -10.99 2.42
CA THR A 491 13.82 -12.17 3.11
C THR A 491 14.14 -11.82 4.57
N PHE A 492 13.61 -12.60 5.48
CA PHE A 492 13.83 -12.47 6.92
C PHE A 492 14.59 -13.71 7.39
N ASP A 493 15.93 -13.57 7.49
CA ASP A 493 16.83 -14.69 7.79
C ASP A 493 16.49 -15.36 9.13
N ASP A 494 16.01 -14.57 10.09
CA ASP A 494 15.60 -15.06 11.41
C ASP A 494 14.19 -15.71 11.43
N LEU A 495 13.51 -15.79 10.27
CA LEU A 495 12.24 -16.50 10.09
C LEU A 495 12.35 -17.70 9.12
N LYS A 496 13.54 -18.05 8.64
CA LYS A 496 13.69 -19.09 7.60
C LYS A 496 13.28 -20.50 8.04
N GLU A 497 13.35 -20.77 9.32
CA GLU A 497 13.01 -22.06 9.91
C GLU A 497 11.49 -22.28 10.12
N TYR A 498 10.70 -21.27 9.87
CA TYR A 498 9.23 -21.28 10.01
C TYR A 498 8.52 -21.34 8.61
#